data_40b5ceef699bc662a9ed8d6ff2d69e40
#
_entry.id   40b5ceef699bc662a9ed8d6ff2d69e40
#
_cell.length_a   1.000
_cell.length_b   1.000
_cell.length_c   1.000
_cell.angle_alpha   90.00
_cell.angle_beta   90.00
_cell.angle_gamma   90.00
#
_symmetry.space_group_name_H-M   'P 1'
#
loop_
_entity.id
_entity.type
_entity.pdbx_description
1 polymer ?
#
loop_
_entity_poly.entity_id
_entity_poly.type
_entity_poly.pdbx_seq_one_letter_code
_entity_poly.pdbx_strand_id
1 'polypeptide(L)'
;MAKKLDSREYEAELIKVLDGDTIDCYIDLGFDLKIKKRIRYMGIDTWESRTRDLEEKEKGLLAKARNKELLEQGVFKLKSFGTGKFGRVLGEIFVSPEFVGDSINESINNPDSNIDLSSDGWVSVNDILIEEGHAYDYHGGKKKDFKKEI
;
A
#
# COMPACT_ATOMS: atom_id res chain seq x y z
N MET A 1 -1.84 -21.54 -16.53
CA MET A 1 -2.18 -21.19 -16.28
C MET A 1 -2.31 -20.35 -15.91
N ALA A 2 -2.42 -19.98 -16.27
CA ALA A 2 -2.50 -18.98 -15.81
C ALA A 2 -2.70 -18.77 -14.67
N LYS A 3 -2.22 -18.43 -14.57
CA LYS A 3 -2.39 -18.23 -13.55
C LYS A 3 -3.25 -17.32 -13.28
N LYS A 4 -3.98 -17.51 -13.17
CA LYS A 4 -4.85 -16.73 -12.72
C LYS A 4 -4.43 -16.04 -11.60
N LEU A 5 -4.66 -14.83 -11.55
CA LEU A 5 -4.27 -14.08 -10.41
C LEU A 5 -4.95 -14.64 -9.21
N ASP A 6 -4.16 -14.82 -8.21
CA ASP A 6 -4.64 -15.35 -6.97
C ASP A 6 -4.97 -14.19 -6.05
N SER A 7 -6.16 -13.66 -6.15
CA SER A 7 -6.53 -12.50 -5.36
C SER A 7 -7.11 -12.89 -4.01
N ARG A 8 -6.35 -13.65 -3.25
CA ARG A 8 -6.77 -14.04 -1.91
C ARG A 8 -6.54 -12.95 -0.90
N GLU A 9 -7.38 -12.92 0.11
CA GLU A 9 -7.31 -11.94 1.20
C GLU A 9 -6.89 -12.62 2.49
N TYR A 10 -6.00 -11.95 3.22
CA TYR A 10 -5.46 -12.44 4.47
C TYR A 10 -5.43 -11.30 5.48
N GLU A 11 -5.50 -11.65 6.75
CA GLU A 11 -5.16 -10.69 7.81
C GLU A 11 -3.66 -10.65 7.96
N ALA A 12 -3.13 -9.49 8.35
CA ALA A 12 -1.70 -9.31 8.47
C ALA A 12 -1.37 -8.30 9.56
N GLU A 13 -0.14 -8.41 10.06
CA GLU A 13 0.37 -7.49 11.08
C GLU A 13 1.70 -6.92 10.62
N LEU A 14 1.89 -5.64 10.87
CA LEU A 14 3.09 -4.94 10.42
C LEU A 14 4.31 -5.40 11.20
N ILE A 15 5.42 -5.66 10.49
CA ILE A 15 6.72 -5.83 11.10
C ILE A 15 7.51 -4.54 10.93
N LYS A 16 7.60 -4.03 9.70
CA LYS A 16 8.43 -2.89 9.40
C LYS A 16 7.99 -2.23 8.10
N VAL A 17 7.99 -0.92 8.08
CA VAL A 17 7.77 -0.15 6.85
C VAL A 17 9.14 0.15 6.25
N LEU A 18 9.33 -0.25 4.99
CA LEU A 18 10.59 0.01 4.30
C LEU A 18 10.52 1.29 3.49
N ASP A 19 9.38 1.50 2.83
CA ASP A 19 9.17 2.66 1.98
C ASP A 19 7.67 2.97 1.96
N GLY A 20 7.28 4.01 1.26
CA GLY A 20 5.87 4.33 1.15
C GLY A 20 5.04 3.25 0.48
N ASP A 21 5.68 2.36 -0.28
CA ASP A 21 4.98 1.32 -1.03
C ASP A 21 5.50 -0.09 -0.76
N THR A 22 6.27 -0.28 0.31
CA THR A 22 6.87 -1.59 0.62
C THR A 22 6.93 -1.80 2.12
N ILE A 23 6.45 -2.95 2.56
CA ILE A 23 6.46 -3.32 3.98
C ILE A 23 6.91 -4.77 4.15
N ASP A 24 7.35 -5.08 5.36
CA ASP A 24 7.46 -6.46 5.83
C ASP A 24 6.34 -6.69 6.83
N CYS A 25 5.68 -7.82 6.71
CA CYS A 25 4.57 -8.15 7.61
C CYS A 25 4.50 -9.65 7.85
N TYR A 26 3.75 -10.03 8.89
CA TYR A 26 3.33 -11.40 9.10
C TYR A 26 1.97 -11.58 8.48
N ILE A 27 1.81 -12.60 7.65
CA ILE A 27 0.54 -12.94 7.03
C ILE A 27 -0.04 -14.13 7.76
N ASP A 28 -1.28 -13.99 8.22
CA ASP A 28 -1.98 -15.05 8.95
C ASP A 28 -2.59 -16.02 7.93
N LEU A 29 -2.11 -17.25 7.93
CA LEU A 29 -2.59 -18.28 7.01
C LEU A 29 -3.66 -19.17 7.63
N GLY A 30 -4.06 -18.86 8.87
CA GLY A 30 -4.97 -19.72 9.60
C GLY A 30 -4.23 -20.84 10.30
N PHE A 31 -4.94 -21.61 11.13
CA PHE A 31 -4.37 -22.74 11.86
C PHE A 31 -3.16 -22.33 12.72
N ASP A 32 -3.15 -21.10 13.21
CA ASP A 32 -2.04 -20.52 13.98
C ASP A 32 -0.73 -20.42 13.18
N LEU A 33 -0.82 -20.45 11.88
CA LEU A 33 0.35 -20.32 11.01
C LEU A 33 0.47 -18.89 10.50
N LYS A 34 1.66 -18.31 10.68
CA LYS A 34 1.98 -16.99 10.16
C LYS A 34 3.28 -17.07 9.40
N ILE A 35 3.37 -16.38 8.27
CA ILE A 35 4.61 -16.30 7.52
C ILE A 35 5.03 -14.84 7.39
N LYS A 36 6.32 -14.63 7.35
CA LYS A 36 6.88 -13.31 7.12
C LYS A 36 7.09 -13.10 5.64
N LYS A 37 6.55 -12.01 5.11
CA LYS A 37 6.71 -11.68 3.69
C LYS A 37 6.92 -10.21 3.50
N ARG A 38 7.63 -9.87 2.44
CA ARG A 38 7.77 -8.50 1.98
C ARG A 38 6.71 -8.23 0.93
N ILE A 39 5.96 -7.15 1.13
CA ILE A 39 4.85 -6.79 0.25
C ILE A 39 5.22 -5.52 -0.51
N ARG A 40 5.11 -5.59 -1.84
CA ARG A 40 5.21 -4.42 -2.71
C ARG A 40 3.79 -4.03 -3.08
N TYR A 41 3.41 -2.80 -2.81
CA TYR A 41 2.05 -2.34 -3.11
C TYR A 41 1.83 -2.35 -4.62
N MET A 42 0.80 -3.06 -5.05
CA MET A 42 0.52 -3.21 -6.47
C MET A 42 -0.11 -1.96 -7.03
N GLY A 43 0.31 -1.59 -8.23
CA GLY A 43 -0.32 -0.52 -8.99
C GLY A 43 0.10 0.88 -8.64
N ILE A 44 1.01 1.06 -7.69
CA ILE A 44 1.48 2.40 -7.31
C ILE A 44 2.99 2.45 -7.19
N ASP A 45 3.51 3.65 -7.21
CA ASP A 45 4.91 3.91 -6.90
C ASP A 45 4.96 5.19 -6.08
N THR A 46 5.79 5.21 -5.04
CA THR A 46 5.91 6.37 -4.15
C THR A 46 7.25 7.06 -4.39
N TRP A 47 7.39 8.25 -3.80
CA TRP A 47 8.66 8.97 -3.84
C TRP A 47 9.72 8.16 -3.08
N GLU A 48 10.95 8.26 -3.55
CA GLU A 48 12.07 7.55 -2.94
C GLU A 48 12.48 8.20 -1.62
N SER A 49 12.58 7.41 -0.56
CA SER A 49 13.02 7.94 0.74
C SER A 49 14.52 7.81 0.92
N ARG A 50 15.21 7.05 0.06
CA ARG A 50 16.66 6.81 0.17
C ARG A 50 17.41 7.33 -1.02
N THR A 51 17.12 8.55 -1.42
CA THR A 51 17.76 9.21 -2.54
C THR A 51 18.66 10.33 -2.04
N ARG A 52 19.59 10.77 -2.88
CA ARG A 52 20.43 11.92 -2.57
C ARG A 52 19.75 13.25 -2.86
N ASP A 53 18.66 13.23 -3.59
CA ASP A 53 17.88 14.42 -3.86
C ASP A 53 17.07 14.75 -2.61
N LEU A 54 17.38 15.88 -1.98
CA LEU A 54 16.78 16.22 -0.70
C LEU A 54 15.27 16.46 -0.79
N GLU A 55 14.82 17.04 -1.88
CA GLU A 55 13.39 17.31 -2.05
C GLU A 55 12.62 16.00 -2.25
N GLU A 56 13.14 15.13 -3.09
CA GLU A 56 12.52 13.82 -3.30
C GLU A 56 12.56 12.98 -2.03
N LYS A 57 13.68 13.05 -1.30
CA LYS A 57 13.81 12.31 -0.05
C LYS A 57 12.78 12.76 0.97
N GLU A 58 12.54 14.06 1.07
CA GLU A 58 11.57 14.58 2.01
C GLU A 58 10.16 14.06 1.67
N LYS A 59 9.80 14.07 0.40
CA LYS A 59 8.51 13.54 -0.02
C LYS A 59 8.41 12.05 0.21
N GLY A 60 9.49 11.32 -0.02
CA GLY A 60 9.55 9.89 0.23
C GLY A 60 9.39 9.55 1.70
N LEU A 61 10.01 10.35 2.57
CA LEU A 61 9.87 10.15 4.01
C LEU A 61 8.45 10.44 4.49
N LEU A 62 7.77 11.41 3.88
CA LEU A 62 6.37 11.69 4.21
C LEU A 62 5.47 10.53 3.79
N ALA A 63 5.70 9.96 2.60
CA ALA A 63 4.95 8.80 2.15
C ALA A 63 5.16 7.61 3.08
N LYS A 64 6.41 7.38 3.47
CA LYS A 64 6.75 6.30 4.39
C LYS A 64 6.09 6.49 5.74
N ALA A 65 6.08 7.72 6.25
CA ALA A 65 5.48 8.02 7.54
C ALA A 65 3.97 7.82 7.52
N ARG A 66 3.31 8.21 6.43
CA ARG A 66 1.87 8.01 6.29
C ARG A 66 1.51 6.54 6.24
N ASN A 67 2.29 5.78 5.46
CA ASN A 67 2.10 4.32 5.37
C ASN A 67 2.19 3.70 6.76
N LYS A 68 3.23 4.07 7.51
CA LYS A 68 3.42 3.55 8.86
C LYS A 68 2.26 3.93 9.78
N GLU A 69 1.82 5.17 9.71
CA GLU A 69 0.71 5.65 10.53
C GLU A 69 -0.55 4.83 10.29
N LEU A 70 -0.83 4.50 9.05
CA LEU A 70 -2.02 3.73 8.69
C LEU A 70 -1.96 2.30 9.20
N LEU A 71 -0.77 1.71 9.20
CA LEU A 71 -0.62 0.27 9.50
C LEU A 71 -0.32 -0.05 10.95
N GLU A 72 0.19 0.92 11.71
CA GLU A 72 0.56 0.67 13.11
C GLU A 72 -0.65 0.53 14.03
N GLN A 73 -1.81 0.91 13.58
CA GLN A 73 -2.97 1.01 14.45
C GLN A 73 -3.63 -0.32 14.74
N GLY A 74 -3.29 -1.37 14.02
CA GLY A 74 -3.86 -2.68 14.26
C GLY A 74 -3.68 -3.62 13.10
N VAL A 75 -4.47 -4.67 13.12
CA VAL A 75 -4.49 -5.65 12.02
C VAL A 75 -5.00 -4.97 10.76
N PHE A 76 -4.38 -5.31 9.63
CA PHE A 76 -4.84 -4.83 8.33
C PHE A 76 -5.08 -6.06 7.43
N LYS A 77 -5.65 -5.81 6.26
CA LYS A 77 -5.92 -6.89 5.32
C LYS A 77 -5.03 -6.75 4.10
N LEU A 78 -4.55 -7.90 3.63
CA LEU A 78 -3.73 -7.98 2.42
C LEU A 78 -4.51 -8.73 1.36
N LYS A 79 -4.71 -8.09 0.21
CA LYS A 79 -5.22 -8.80 -0.96
C LYS A 79 -4.03 -9.11 -1.84
N SER A 80 -3.74 -10.41 -1.99
CA SER A 80 -2.54 -10.85 -2.69
C SER A 80 -2.82 -11.08 -4.17
N PHE A 81 -1.93 -10.58 -5.02
CA PHE A 81 -2.01 -10.78 -6.46
C PHE A 81 -0.87 -11.65 -6.97
N GLY A 82 -0.19 -12.33 -6.08
CA GLY A 82 0.89 -13.23 -6.45
C GLY A 82 2.25 -12.68 -6.12
N THR A 83 3.28 -13.37 -6.59
CA THR A 83 4.66 -13.00 -6.29
C THR A 83 5.25 -12.25 -7.47
N GLY A 84 5.86 -11.10 -7.18
CA GLY A 84 6.53 -10.32 -8.18
C GLY A 84 8.02 -10.56 -8.20
N LYS A 85 8.76 -9.60 -8.73
CA LYS A 85 10.21 -9.69 -8.81
C LYS A 85 10.83 -9.76 -7.43
N PHE A 86 11.94 -10.47 -7.33
CA PHE A 86 12.73 -10.56 -6.09
C PHE A 86 11.97 -11.23 -4.95
N GLY A 87 10.95 -12.03 -5.28
CA GLY A 87 10.21 -12.79 -4.26
C GLY A 87 9.25 -11.96 -3.44
N ARG A 88 9.01 -10.71 -3.80
CA ARG A 88 8.06 -9.88 -3.07
C ARG A 88 6.64 -10.22 -3.48
N VAL A 89 5.73 -10.20 -2.51
CA VAL A 89 4.32 -10.38 -2.79
C VAL A 89 3.77 -9.06 -3.31
N LEU A 90 3.01 -9.12 -4.40
CA LEU A 90 2.31 -7.94 -4.90
C LEU A 90 0.95 -7.88 -4.22
N GLY A 91 0.62 -6.74 -3.63
CA GLY A 91 -0.61 -6.69 -2.86
C GLY A 91 -1.24 -5.33 -2.76
N GLU A 92 -2.51 -5.37 -2.40
CA GLU A 92 -3.26 -4.18 -2.02
C GLU A 92 -3.59 -4.31 -0.53
N ILE A 93 -3.36 -3.24 0.21
CA ILE A 93 -3.52 -3.24 1.66
C ILE A 93 -4.79 -2.46 2.01
N PHE A 94 -5.58 -3.00 2.94
CA PHE A 94 -6.81 -2.36 3.40
C PHE A 94 -6.76 -2.18 4.91
N VAL A 95 -7.19 -1.02 5.38
CA VAL A 95 -7.26 -0.73 6.82
C VAL A 95 -8.68 -0.30 7.19
N SER A 96 -9.02 -0.44 8.47
CA SER A 96 -10.32 -0.04 8.96
C SER A 96 -10.55 1.47 8.74
N PRO A 97 -11.77 1.88 8.38
CA PRO A 97 -12.06 3.30 8.17
C PRO A 97 -11.75 4.17 9.38
N GLU A 98 -11.75 3.61 10.58
CA GLU A 98 -11.44 4.39 11.78
C GLU A 98 -10.00 4.84 11.85
N PHE A 99 -9.12 4.26 11.02
CA PHE A 99 -7.68 4.56 11.05
C PHE A 99 -7.25 5.59 10.02
N VAL A 100 -8.12 5.99 9.11
CA VAL A 100 -7.69 6.76 7.92
C VAL A 100 -7.85 8.27 8.07
N GLY A 101 -8.63 8.74 9.04
CA GLY A 101 -8.81 10.16 9.26
C GLY A 101 -10.03 10.73 8.55
N ASP A 102 -10.41 11.93 8.96
CA ASP A 102 -11.66 12.55 8.49
C ASP A 102 -11.61 12.89 7.00
N SER A 103 -10.47 13.38 6.54
CA SER A 103 -10.32 13.78 5.14
C SER A 103 -10.56 12.62 4.19
N ILE A 104 -9.98 11.46 4.50
CA ILE A 104 -10.17 10.27 3.67
C ILE A 104 -11.60 9.77 3.80
N ASN A 105 -12.18 9.80 5.00
CA ASN A 105 -13.56 9.35 5.19
C ASN A 105 -14.55 10.23 4.41
N GLU A 106 -14.26 11.51 4.29
CA GLU A 106 -15.07 12.38 3.43
C GLU A 106 -14.89 12.04 1.96
N SER A 107 -13.66 11.74 1.56
CA SER A 107 -13.39 11.39 0.16
C SER A 107 -14.13 10.12 -0.26
N ILE A 108 -14.17 9.11 0.60
CA ILE A 108 -14.85 7.86 0.24
C ILE A 108 -16.35 8.05 0.05
N ASN A 109 -16.93 9.04 0.69
CA ASN A 109 -18.37 9.31 0.55
C ASN A 109 -18.68 10.12 -0.71
N ASN A 110 -17.66 10.57 -1.42
CA ASN A 110 -17.83 11.32 -2.66
C ASN A 110 -18.07 10.31 -3.79
N PRO A 111 -19.15 10.46 -4.59
CA PRO A 111 -19.40 9.52 -5.69
C PRO A 111 -18.29 9.48 -6.74
N ASP A 112 -17.44 10.51 -6.80
CA ASP A 112 -16.34 10.55 -7.75
C ASP A 112 -15.05 9.96 -7.19
N SER A 113 -15.09 9.39 -5.98
CA SER A 113 -13.91 8.85 -5.34
C SER A 113 -13.37 7.63 -6.10
N ASN A 114 -12.06 7.57 -6.22
CA ASN A 114 -11.36 6.44 -6.82
C ASN A 114 -10.75 5.52 -5.77
N ILE A 115 -11.05 5.75 -4.49
CA ILE A 115 -10.50 4.94 -3.41
C ILE A 115 -11.27 3.63 -3.32
N ASP A 116 -10.56 2.52 -3.48
CA ASP A 116 -11.14 1.20 -3.45
C ASP A 116 -11.50 0.79 -2.02
N LEU A 117 -12.59 0.06 -1.88
CA LEU A 117 -13.03 -0.47 -0.60
C LEU A 117 -13.11 -1.98 -0.70
N SER A 118 -12.75 -2.67 0.38
CA SER A 118 -12.94 -4.11 0.45
C SER A 118 -14.42 -4.43 0.62
N SER A 119 -14.76 -5.72 0.51
CA SER A 119 -16.16 -6.14 0.62
C SER A 119 -16.78 -5.78 1.97
N ASP A 120 -15.97 -5.64 3.02
CA ASP A 120 -16.46 -5.26 4.34
C ASP A 120 -16.21 -3.78 4.66
N GLY A 121 -15.88 -2.97 3.64
CA GLY A 121 -15.78 -1.52 3.81
C GLY A 121 -14.45 -0.99 4.30
N TRP A 122 -13.42 -1.82 4.33
CA TRP A 122 -12.08 -1.35 4.67
C TRP A 122 -11.47 -0.60 3.49
N VAL A 123 -10.56 0.31 3.77
CA VAL A 123 -10.12 1.33 2.82
C VAL A 123 -8.74 0.98 2.27
N SER A 124 -8.57 1.09 0.95
CA SER A 124 -7.30 0.77 0.29
C SER A 124 -6.22 1.78 0.63
N VAL A 125 -5.14 1.31 1.26
CA VAL A 125 -3.97 2.14 1.55
C VAL A 125 -3.29 2.56 0.25
N ASN A 126 -3.24 1.66 -0.74
CA ASN A 126 -2.66 1.99 -2.04
C ASN A 126 -3.31 3.24 -2.61
N ASP A 127 -4.64 3.30 -2.55
CA ASP A 127 -5.38 4.43 -3.10
C ASP A 127 -5.32 5.67 -2.22
N ILE A 128 -5.24 5.49 -0.90
CA ILE A 128 -5.05 6.63 0.01
C ILE A 128 -3.76 7.35 -0.32
N LEU A 129 -2.70 6.60 -0.57
CA LEU A 129 -1.40 7.21 -0.87
C LEU A 129 -1.45 8.01 -2.16
N ILE A 130 -2.20 7.54 -3.15
CA ILE A 130 -2.40 8.31 -4.39
C ILE A 130 -3.23 9.56 -4.12
N GLU A 131 -4.31 9.41 -3.38
CA GLU A 131 -5.23 10.50 -3.08
C GLU A 131 -4.52 11.64 -2.36
N GLU A 132 -3.60 11.30 -1.46
CA GLU A 132 -2.89 12.29 -0.66
C GLU A 132 -1.62 12.80 -1.33
N GLY A 133 -1.33 12.35 -2.55
CA GLY A 133 -0.18 12.86 -3.30
C GLY A 133 1.15 12.20 -2.96
N HIS A 134 1.11 11.07 -2.22
CA HIS A 134 2.34 10.36 -1.87
C HIS A 134 2.77 9.36 -2.93
N ALA A 135 1.89 9.04 -3.86
CA ALA A 135 2.14 8.00 -4.86
C ALA A 135 1.42 8.34 -6.16
N TYR A 136 1.78 7.66 -7.22
CA TYR A 136 1.09 7.74 -8.49
C TYR A 136 0.84 6.34 -9.04
N ASP A 137 -0.09 6.23 -9.99
CA ASP A 137 -0.39 4.95 -10.62
C ASP A 137 0.83 4.41 -11.35
N TYR A 138 1.14 3.14 -11.11
CA TYR A 138 2.28 2.51 -11.72
C TYR A 138 1.93 1.04 -11.99
N HIS A 139 1.93 0.66 -13.25
CA HIS A 139 1.49 -0.69 -13.63
C HIS A 139 2.61 -1.50 -14.27
N GLY A 140 3.82 -1.37 -13.73
CA GLY A 140 4.94 -2.19 -14.17
C GLY A 140 5.72 -1.61 -15.32
N GLY A 141 5.40 -0.41 -15.74
CA GLY A 141 6.14 0.26 -16.79
C GLY A 141 7.36 0.97 -16.26
N LYS A 142 7.85 1.91 -17.04
CA LYS A 142 8.97 2.71 -16.62
C LYS A 142 8.56 3.64 -15.50
N LYS A 143 9.38 3.76 -14.49
CA LYS A 143 9.10 4.64 -13.38
C LYS A 143 9.03 6.09 -13.85
N LYS A 144 8.02 6.82 -13.39
CA LYS A 144 7.87 8.21 -13.77
C LYS A 144 8.88 9.09 -13.04
N ASP A 145 9.23 10.19 -13.70
CA ASP A 145 10.07 11.21 -13.09
C ASP A 145 9.16 12.27 -12.48
N PHE A 146 8.97 12.23 -11.18
CA PHE A 146 8.10 13.17 -10.49
C PHE A 146 8.50 14.61 -10.72
N LYS A 147 9.79 14.87 -10.83
CA LYS A 147 10.24 16.24 -11.00
C LYS A 147 9.77 16.86 -12.31
N LYS A 148 9.67 16.05 -13.34
CA LYS A 148 9.19 16.54 -14.64
C LYS A 148 7.70 16.73 -14.66
N GLU A 149 7.01 16.08 -13.76
CA GLU A 149 5.55 16.12 -13.72
C GLU A 149 5.03 17.20 -12.81
N ILE A 150 5.88 17.82 -12.05
CA ILE A 150 5.52 18.89 -11.17
C ILE A 150 5.77 20.24 -11.83
#